data_f7681fc0b0138ea04a0468e9f16fa327
#
_entry.id   f7681fc0b0138ea04a0468e9f16fa327
#
_cell.length_a   1.000
_cell.length_b   1.000
_cell.length_c   1.000
_cell.angle_alpha   90.00
_cell.angle_beta   90.00
_cell.angle_gamma   90.00
#
_symmetry.space_group_name_H-M   'P 1'
#
loop_
_entity.id
_entity.type
_entity.pdbx_description
1 polymer ?
#
loop_
_entity_poly.entity_id
_entity_poly.type
_entity_poly.pdbx_seq_one_letter_code
_entity_poly.pdbx_strand_id
1 'polypeptide(L)'
;TYMTHEFVTNLVWFIPLPPVIAFALIVLFTNKSKVLSHTVAISAAFLSWLGAMIVFWNAIKVEHFAEEPFASSINWLPTGDTWLKIGVLIDPLSATVLFFVAWTVLMIFLYSVGYHNFGQPAGDHDHAGLPPHGATVTDDLGHKHTVLSIEPMYSRFFAFISLFAFGMLTLVVSDNILTLFV
;
A
#
# COMPACT_ATOMS: atom_id res chain seq x y z
N THR A 1 -24.75 14.88 -8.76
CA THR A 1 -25.11 14.21 -7.49
C THR A 1 -23.86 14.18 -6.64
N TYR A 2 -23.76 15.08 -5.65
CA TYR A 2 -22.63 15.09 -4.71
C TYR A 2 -22.74 13.83 -3.85
N MET A 3 -21.65 13.09 -3.71
CA MET A 3 -21.56 12.07 -2.66
C MET A 3 -21.79 12.78 -1.33
N THR A 4 -22.58 12.20 -0.45
CA THR A 4 -22.85 12.79 0.85
C THR A 4 -21.54 12.94 1.61
N HIS A 5 -21.36 14.05 2.33
CA HIS A 5 -20.16 14.32 3.15
C HIS A 5 -19.80 13.12 4.05
N GLU A 6 -20.82 12.50 4.62
CA GLU A 6 -20.70 11.28 5.44
C GLU A 6 -20.07 10.10 4.69
N PHE A 7 -20.47 9.87 3.43
CA PHE A 7 -19.90 8.79 2.62
C PHE A 7 -18.39 9.00 2.36
N VAL A 8 -18.01 10.23 2.00
CA VAL A 8 -16.61 10.57 1.74
C VAL A 8 -15.77 10.43 3.01
N THR A 9 -16.28 10.89 4.15
CA THR A 9 -15.62 10.77 5.45
C THR A 9 -15.43 9.30 5.85
N ASN A 10 -16.44 8.47 5.65
CA ASN A 10 -16.31 7.02 5.88
C ASN A 10 -15.31 6.37 4.93
N LEU A 11 -15.25 6.82 3.67
CA LEU A 11 -14.30 6.30 2.69
C LEU A 11 -12.84 6.53 3.11
N VAL A 12 -12.55 7.64 3.82
CA VAL A 12 -11.19 7.92 4.32
C VAL A 12 -10.65 6.79 5.22
N TRP A 13 -11.50 6.18 6.06
CA TRP A 13 -11.13 5.05 6.90
C TRP A 13 -10.72 3.81 6.09
N PHE A 14 -11.29 3.64 4.90
CA PHE A 14 -11.01 2.50 4.03
C PHE A 14 -9.75 2.66 3.19
N ILE A 15 -9.20 3.88 3.02
CA ILE A 15 -8.03 4.10 2.17
C ILE A 15 -6.79 3.31 2.62
N PRO A 16 -6.41 3.26 3.91
CA PRO A 16 -5.24 2.47 4.35
C PRO A 16 -5.51 0.96 4.48
N LEU A 17 -6.78 0.52 4.54
CA LEU A 17 -7.10 -0.90 4.79
C LEU A 17 -6.64 -1.88 3.69
N PRO A 18 -6.81 -1.62 2.38
CA PRO A 18 -6.39 -2.57 1.35
C PRO A 18 -4.91 -3.00 1.45
N PRO A 19 -3.94 -2.11 1.66
CA PRO A 19 -2.54 -2.51 1.81
C PRO A 19 -2.25 -3.41 3.01
N VAL A 20 -2.87 -3.16 4.18
CA VAL A 20 -2.65 -4.04 5.34
C VAL A 20 -3.32 -5.40 5.15
N ILE A 21 -4.47 -5.44 4.48
CA ILE A 21 -5.12 -6.71 4.09
C ILE A 21 -4.23 -7.48 3.11
N ALA A 22 -3.65 -6.79 2.12
CA ALA A 22 -2.71 -7.40 1.18
C ALA A 22 -1.48 -7.96 1.90
N PHE A 23 -0.91 -7.22 2.85
CA PHE A 23 0.18 -7.72 3.69
C PHE A 23 -0.21 -9.03 4.37
N ALA A 24 -1.35 -9.08 5.06
CA ALA A 24 -1.82 -10.28 5.75
C ALA A 24 -2.06 -11.45 4.79
N LEU A 25 -2.70 -11.20 3.64
CA LEU A 25 -2.96 -12.22 2.62
C LEU A 25 -1.65 -12.77 2.03
N ILE A 26 -0.67 -11.91 1.75
CA ILE A 26 0.62 -12.36 1.20
C ILE A 26 1.37 -13.20 2.22
N VAL A 27 1.43 -12.78 3.47
CA VAL A 27 2.16 -13.50 4.52
C VAL A 27 1.51 -14.85 4.82
N LEU A 28 0.17 -14.89 4.92
CA LEU A 28 -0.54 -16.09 5.37
C LEU A 28 -0.82 -17.09 4.24
N PHE A 29 -1.12 -16.62 3.04
CA PHE A 29 -1.66 -17.48 1.98
C PHE A 29 -0.82 -17.50 0.69
N THR A 30 -0.36 -16.33 0.20
CA THR A 30 0.21 -16.24 -1.15
C THR A 30 1.73 -16.21 -1.20
N ASN A 31 2.42 -16.35 -0.06
CA ASN A 31 3.89 -16.29 0.02
C ASN A 31 4.60 -17.30 -0.90
N LYS A 32 3.96 -18.42 -1.23
CA LYS A 32 4.48 -19.45 -2.14
C LYS A 32 4.33 -19.11 -3.62
N SER A 33 3.44 -18.18 -3.98
CA SER A 33 3.15 -17.81 -5.36
C SER A 33 3.54 -16.37 -5.64
N LYS A 34 4.58 -16.16 -6.44
CA LYS A 34 5.07 -14.83 -6.82
C LYS A 34 4.03 -14.03 -7.59
N VAL A 35 3.28 -14.69 -8.51
CA VAL A 35 2.20 -14.06 -9.29
C VAL A 35 1.07 -13.56 -8.40
N LEU A 36 0.58 -14.41 -7.50
CA LEU A 36 -0.50 -14.01 -6.59
C LEU A 36 -0.06 -12.89 -5.64
N SER A 37 1.17 -12.93 -5.15
CA SER A 37 1.69 -11.92 -4.23
C SER A 37 1.69 -10.51 -4.83
N HIS A 38 2.27 -10.33 -6.03
CA HIS A 38 2.27 -9.01 -6.64
C HIS A 38 0.87 -8.59 -7.12
N THR A 39 0.04 -9.53 -7.61
CA THR A 39 -1.33 -9.20 -8.04
C THR A 39 -2.18 -8.71 -6.87
N VAL A 40 -2.10 -9.36 -5.70
CA VAL A 40 -2.78 -8.93 -4.48
C VAL A 40 -2.28 -7.56 -4.03
N ALA A 41 -0.97 -7.36 -4.02
CA ALA A 41 -0.36 -6.10 -3.62
C ALA A 41 -0.77 -4.93 -4.54
N ILE A 42 -0.69 -5.12 -5.87
CA ILE A 42 -1.05 -4.09 -6.85
C ILE A 42 -2.56 -3.79 -6.80
N SER A 43 -3.42 -4.81 -6.68
CA SER A 43 -4.86 -4.59 -6.58
C SER A 43 -5.23 -3.81 -5.31
N ALA A 44 -4.56 -4.07 -4.19
CA ALA A 44 -4.73 -3.30 -2.96
C ALA A 44 -4.27 -1.84 -3.12
N ALA A 45 -3.09 -1.61 -3.71
CA ALA A 45 -2.60 -0.26 -4.00
C ALA A 45 -3.55 0.50 -4.94
N PHE A 46 -4.11 -0.18 -5.95
CA PHE A 46 -5.09 0.40 -6.86
C PHE A 46 -6.40 0.77 -6.16
N LEU A 47 -6.92 -0.07 -5.26
CA LEU A 47 -8.11 0.24 -4.46
C LEU A 47 -7.89 1.45 -3.55
N SER A 48 -6.75 1.54 -2.88
CA SER A 48 -6.38 2.71 -2.08
C SER A 48 -6.26 3.96 -2.94
N TRP A 49 -5.65 3.86 -4.11
CA TRP A 49 -5.56 4.95 -5.07
C TRP A 49 -6.94 5.42 -5.53
N LEU A 50 -7.87 4.52 -5.88
CA LEU A 50 -9.25 4.88 -6.24
C LEU A 50 -9.94 5.64 -5.10
N GLY A 51 -9.83 5.15 -3.86
CA GLY A 51 -10.37 5.82 -2.68
C GLY A 51 -9.80 7.23 -2.51
N ALA A 52 -8.48 7.38 -2.62
CA ALA A 52 -7.80 8.66 -2.54
C ALA A 52 -8.25 9.64 -3.65
N MET A 53 -8.44 9.16 -4.90
CA MET A 53 -8.94 9.98 -6.00
C MET A 53 -10.36 10.45 -5.76
N ILE A 54 -11.24 9.58 -5.25
CA ILE A 54 -12.62 9.96 -4.92
C ILE A 54 -12.62 11.06 -3.84
N VAL A 55 -11.83 10.89 -2.78
CA VAL A 55 -11.73 11.90 -1.71
C VAL A 55 -11.19 13.21 -2.25
N PHE A 56 -10.11 13.19 -3.03
CA PHE A 56 -9.50 14.38 -3.62
C PHE A 56 -10.46 15.16 -4.52
N TRP A 57 -11.16 14.47 -5.44
CA TRP A 57 -12.11 15.13 -6.34
C TRP A 57 -13.34 15.68 -5.61
N ASN A 58 -13.77 15.06 -4.51
CA ASN A 58 -14.83 15.62 -3.68
C ASN A 58 -14.34 16.82 -2.86
N ALA A 59 -13.12 16.77 -2.30
CA ALA A 59 -12.51 17.87 -1.58
C ALA A 59 -12.44 19.18 -2.42
N ILE A 60 -12.06 19.07 -3.70
CA ILE A 60 -12.00 20.22 -4.61
C ILE A 60 -13.40 20.82 -4.88
N LYS A 61 -14.45 20.02 -4.81
CA LYS A 61 -15.82 20.48 -5.14
C LYS A 61 -16.57 21.09 -3.97
N VAL A 62 -16.09 20.90 -2.75
CA VAL A 62 -16.70 21.46 -1.55
C VAL A 62 -16.28 22.92 -1.41
N GLU A 63 -17.26 23.83 -1.42
CA GLU A 63 -17.03 25.22 -1.08
C GLU A 63 -16.66 25.33 0.40
N HIS A 64 -15.69 26.18 0.73
CA HIS A 64 -15.19 26.36 2.12
C HIS A 64 -14.62 25.09 2.78
N PHE A 65 -14.05 24.17 2.00
CA PHE A 65 -13.46 22.91 2.50
C PHE A 65 -12.40 23.13 3.61
N ALA A 66 -11.73 24.27 3.63
CA ALA A 66 -10.79 24.64 4.69
C ALA A 66 -11.47 24.89 6.05
N GLU A 67 -12.76 25.28 6.04
CA GLU A 67 -13.55 25.55 7.26
C GLU A 67 -14.27 24.28 7.75
N GLU A 68 -14.65 23.40 6.82
CA GLU A 68 -15.36 22.13 7.11
C GLU A 68 -14.61 20.94 6.50
N PRO A 69 -13.48 20.52 7.08
CA PRO A 69 -12.71 19.38 6.58
C PRO A 69 -13.45 18.05 6.82
N PHE A 70 -13.09 17.00 6.06
CA PHE A 70 -13.61 15.67 6.33
C PHE A 70 -12.95 15.11 7.59
N ALA A 71 -13.67 15.07 8.68
CA ALA A 71 -13.19 14.59 9.97
C ALA A 71 -14.12 13.53 10.55
N SER A 72 -13.54 12.47 11.10
CA SER A 72 -14.26 11.44 11.83
C SER A 72 -13.36 10.86 12.92
N SER A 73 -13.91 10.65 14.10
CA SER A 73 -13.18 10.05 15.21
C SER A 73 -14.02 9.02 15.97
N ILE A 74 -13.37 7.99 16.46
CA ILE A 74 -13.96 6.91 17.26
C ILE A 74 -13.36 6.96 18.66
N ASN A 75 -14.19 6.89 19.69
CA ASN A 75 -13.75 6.75 21.07
C ASN A 75 -13.13 5.36 21.25
N TRP A 76 -11.84 5.28 21.56
CA TRP A 76 -11.11 4.03 21.64
C TRP A 76 -10.88 3.57 23.08
N LEU A 77 -10.29 4.42 23.93
CA LEU A 77 -9.95 4.05 25.30
C LEU A 77 -10.46 5.09 26.31
N PRO A 78 -11.25 4.68 27.31
CA PRO A 78 -11.67 5.57 28.39
C PRO A 78 -10.47 5.88 29.32
N THR A 79 -10.23 7.16 29.56
CA THR A 79 -9.14 7.64 30.42
C THR A 79 -9.73 8.53 31.51
N GLY A 80 -10.37 7.94 32.51
CA GLY A 80 -11.11 8.68 33.53
C GLY A 80 -12.29 9.45 32.95
N ASP A 81 -12.27 10.76 33.07
CA ASP A 81 -13.35 11.65 32.56
C ASP A 81 -13.24 11.97 31.07
N THR A 82 -12.21 11.47 30.36
CA THR A 82 -11.96 11.73 28.95
C THR A 82 -11.79 10.44 28.16
N TRP A 83 -11.98 10.54 26.82
CA TRP A 83 -11.75 9.44 25.89
C TRP A 83 -10.54 9.73 25.01
N LEU A 84 -9.63 8.78 24.90
CA LEU A 84 -8.66 8.77 23.81
C LEU A 84 -9.39 8.40 22.53
N LYS A 85 -9.21 9.22 21.49
CA LYS A 85 -9.88 9.07 20.21
C LYS A 85 -8.87 8.66 19.14
N ILE A 86 -9.28 7.75 18.28
CA ILE A 86 -8.62 7.45 17.01
C ILE A 86 -9.46 8.11 15.92
N GLY A 87 -8.83 8.91 15.06
CA GLY A 87 -9.56 9.66 14.07
C GLY A 87 -8.83 9.87 12.77
N VAL A 88 -9.59 10.26 11.76
CA VAL A 88 -9.10 10.66 10.45
C VAL A 88 -9.52 12.09 10.17
N LEU A 89 -8.63 12.84 9.54
CA LEU A 89 -8.84 14.23 9.14
C LEU A 89 -8.27 14.46 7.75
N ILE A 90 -9.08 14.96 6.86
CA ILE A 90 -8.63 15.42 5.54
C ILE A 90 -8.94 16.90 5.40
N ASP A 91 -7.92 17.70 5.51
CA ASP A 91 -7.91 19.13 5.19
C ASP A 91 -7.37 19.36 3.75
N PRO A 92 -7.33 20.58 3.22
CA PRO A 92 -6.81 20.87 1.89
C PRO A 92 -5.37 20.42 1.68
N LEU A 93 -4.53 20.49 2.71
CA LEU A 93 -3.14 20.03 2.64
C LEU A 93 -3.08 18.51 2.58
N SER A 94 -3.77 17.82 3.49
CA SER A 94 -3.84 16.36 3.52
C SER A 94 -4.45 15.78 2.25
N ALA A 95 -5.47 16.42 1.67
CA ALA A 95 -6.07 16.00 0.40
C ALA A 95 -5.04 16.06 -0.75
N THR A 96 -4.25 17.14 -0.81
CA THR A 96 -3.21 17.30 -1.83
C THR A 96 -2.08 16.28 -1.64
N VAL A 97 -1.60 16.09 -0.41
CA VAL A 97 -0.57 15.10 -0.08
C VAL A 97 -1.07 13.69 -0.39
N LEU A 98 -2.31 13.36 -0.02
CA LEU A 98 -2.93 12.07 -0.29
C LEU A 98 -2.97 11.75 -1.79
N PHE A 99 -3.28 12.75 -2.63
CA PHE A 99 -3.26 12.60 -4.08
C PHE A 99 -1.87 12.16 -4.57
N PHE A 100 -0.80 12.87 -4.20
CA PHE A 100 0.56 12.54 -4.64
C PHE A 100 1.06 11.22 -4.06
N VAL A 101 0.80 10.96 -2.78
CA VAL A 101 1.21 9.71 -2.11
C VAL A 101 0.53 8.50 -2.76
N ALA A 102 -0.78 8.57 -3.02
CA ALA A 102 -1.51 7.46 -3.64
C ALA A 102 -0.99 7.14 -5.05
N TRP A 103 -0.71 8.17 -5.87
CA TRP A 103 -0.06 7.98 -7.18
C TRP A 103 1.33 7.38 -7.07
N THR A 104 2.16 7.88 -6.17
CA THR A 104 3.52 7.39 -5.97
C THR A 104 3.52 5.93 -5.52
N VAL A 105 2.68 5.58 -4.55
CA VAL A 105 2.53 4.20 -4.07
C VAL A 105 2.14 3.27 -5.21
N LEU A 106 1.11 3.61 -5.99
CA LEU A 106 0.67 2.79 -7.11
C LEU A 106 1.79 2.58 -8.14
N MET A 107 2.52 3.65 -8.51
CA MET A 107 3.63 3.56 -9.46
C MET A 107 4.79 2.72 -8.95
N ILE A 108 5.13 2.83 -7.65
CA ILE A 108 6.16 1.98 -7.02
C ILE A 108 5.78 0.51 -7.11
N PHE A 109 4.53 0.15 -6.79
CA PHE A 109 4.08 -1.24 -6.87
C PHE A 109 4.15 -1.81 -8.30
N LEU A 110 3.71 -1.04 -9.29
CA LEU A 110 3.80 -1.44 -10.69
C LEU A 110 5.25 -1.62 -11.15
N TYR A 111 6.11 -0.66 -10.83
CA TYR A 111 7.52 -0.70 -11.19
C TYR A 111 8.27 -1.85 -10.53
N SER A 112 7.94 -2.17 -9.28
CA SER A 112 8.63 -3.20 -8.48
C SER A 112 8.52 -4.60 -9.08
N VAL A 113 7.49 -4.88 -9.87
CA VAL A 113 7.35 -6.18 -10.57
C VAL A 113 8.52 -6.39 -11.54
N GLY A 114 8.82 -5.39 -12.36
CA GLY A 114 9.94 -5.46 -13.30
C GLY A 114 11.30 -5.32 -12.62
N TYR A 115 11.39 -4.47 -11.60
CA TYR A 115 12.63 -4.26 -10.84
C TYR A 115 13.15 -5.55 -10.18
N HIS A 116 12.27 -6.41 -9.69
CA HIS A 116 12.61 -7.70 -9.08
C HIS A 116 12.69 -8.85 -10.09
N ASN A 117 12.95 -8.54 -11.36
CA ASN A 117 13.19 -9.51 -12.44
C ASN A 117 12.07 -10.55 -12.60
N PHE A 118 10.80 -10.16 -12.39
CA PHE A 118 9.68 -11.07 -12.62
C PHE A 118 9.64 -11.51 -14.09
N GLY A 119 9.45 -12.81 -14.32
CA GLY A 119 9.48 -13.41 -15.67
C GLY A 119 10.84 -13.92 -16.11
N GLN A 120 11.91 -13.66 -15.35
CA GLN A 120 13.20 -14.27 -15.56
C GLN A 120 13.26 -15.68 -14.92
N PRO A 121 14.16 -16.57 -15.37
CA PRO A 121 14.29 -17.91 -14.80
C PRO A 121 14.65 -17.85 -13.31
N ALA A 122 14.21 -18.85 -12.53
CA ALA A 122 14.62 -19.00 -11.13
C ALA A 122 16.02 -19.61 -11.06
N GLY A 123 16.86 -19.13 -10.15
CA GLY A 123 18.18 -19.73 -9.88
C GLY A 123 18.02 -21.03 -9.08
N ASP A 124 18.90 -22.01 -9.35
CA ASP A 124 18.88 -23.32 -8.68
C ASP A 124 19.13 -23.21 -7.17
N HIS A 125 19.74 -22.12 -6.71
CA HIS A 125 20.14 -21.89 -5.32
C HIS A 125 19.46 -20.66 -4.69
N ASP A 126 18.32 -20.21 -5.22
CA ASP A 126 17.57 -19.08 -4.68
C ASP A 126 16.87 -19.47 -3.37
N HIS A 127 17.56 -19.28 -2.26
CA HIS A 127 17.02 -19.47 -0.91
C HIS A 127 16.64 -18.14 -0.26
N ALA A 128 15.53 -18.14 0.47
CA ALA A 128 15.10 -16.97 1.23
C ALA A 128 16.20 -16.52 2.22
N GLY A 129 16.61 -15.25 2.15
CA GLY A 129 17.60 -14.65 3.03
C GLY A 129 19.04 -14.68 2.51
N LEU A 130 19.30 -15.31 1.38
CA LEU A 130 20.59 -15.25 0.70
C LEU A 130 20.55 -14.26 -0.48
N PRO A 131 21.69 -13.66 -0.86
CA PRO A 131 21.73 -12.84 -2.07
C PRO A 131 21.35 -13.72 -3.28
N PRO A 132 20.66 -13.16 -4.29
CA PRO A 132 20.23 -13.90 -5.46
C PRO A 132 21.45 -14.44 -6.21
N HIS A 133 21.49 -15.76 -6.43
CA HIS A 133 22.43 -16.39 -7.33
C HIS A 133 21.81 -16.40 -8.72
N GLY A 134 22.50 -15.86 -9.71
CA GLY A 134 22.01 -15.84 -11.08
C GLY A 134 21.67 -17.23 -11.58
N ALA A 135 20.52 -17.39 -12.26
CA ALA A 135 20.18 -18.62 -12.95
C ALA A 135 21.26 -18.92 -14.01
N THR A 136 21.61 -20.18 -14.21
CA THR A 136 22.51 -20.60 -15.26
C THR A 136 21.73 -21.24 -16.40
N VAL A 137 21.97 -20.77 -17.63
CA VAL A 137 21.45 -21.38 -18.85
C VAL A 137 22.63 -22.04 -19.57
N THR A 138 22.46 -23.28 -19.98
CA THR A 138 23.46 -24.00 -20.80
C THR A 138 23.10 -23.82 -22.26
N ASP A 139 24.06 -23.34 -23.07
CA ASP A 139 23.87 -23.20 -24.52
C ASP A 139 24.00 -24.54 -25.22
N ASP A 140 23.70 -24.59 -26.50
CA ASP A 140 23.80 -25.83 -27.33
C ASP A 140 25.22 -26.35 -27.43
N LEU A 141 26.24 -25.58 -27.07
CA LEU A 141 27.65 -25.96 -27.02
C LEU A 141 28.10 -26.46 -25.65
N GLY A 142 27.18 -26.49 -24.66
CA GLY A 142 27.44 -26.95 -23.30
C GLY A 142 28.08 -25.91 -22.37
N HIS A 143 28.19 -24.64 -22.79
CA HIS A 143 28.70 -23.58 -21.94
C HIS A 143 27.58 -23.05 -21.00
N LYS A 144 27.95 -22.85 -19.73
CA LYS A 144 27.02 -22.25 -18.73
C LYS A 144 27.19 -20.74 -18.71
N HIS A 145 26.08 -20.05 -19.00
CA HIS A 145 25.97 -18.58 -18.92
C HIS A 145 25.12 -18.20 -17.72
N THR A 146 25.60 -17.25 -16.92
CA THR A 146 24.80 -16.67 -15.84
C THR A 146 23.88 -15.60 -16.40
N VAL A 147 22.58 -15.71 -16.14
CA VAL A 147 21.55 -14.75 -16.57
C VAL A 147 20.88 -14.13 -15.35
N LEU A 148 20.17 -13.00 -15.56
CA LEU A 148 19.35 -12.40 -14.53
C LEU A 148 18.31 -13.42 -14.04
N SER A 149 18.12 -13.49 -12.72
CA SER A 149 17.10 -14.34 -12.11
C SER A 149 16.10 -13.54 -11.32
N ILE A 150 14.93 -14.15 -11.10
CA ILE A 150 13.91 -13.56 -10.21
C ILE A 150 14.40 -13.62 -8.76
N GLU A 151 14.19 -12.56 -8.00
CA GLU A 151 14.66 -12.53 -6.61
C GLU A 151 13.96 -13.56 -5.71
N PRO A 152 14.72 -14.25 -4.82
CA PRO A 152 14.16 -15.30 -3.96
C PRO A 152 13.18 -14.77 -2.93
N MET A 153 13.34 -13.52 -2.49
CA MET A 153 12.44 -12.88 -1.50
C MET A 153 11.31 -12.06 -2.11
N TYR A 154 10.98 -12.28 -3.37
CA TYR A 154 9.99 -11.54 -4.14
C TYR A 154 8.65 -11.32 -3.40
N SER A 155 8.02 -12.39 -2.91
CA SER A 155 6.74 -12.30 -2.21
C SER A 155 6.85 -11.53 -0.89
N ARG A 156 7.95 -11.69 -0.16
CA ARG A 156 8.20 -10.95 1.08
C ARG A 156 8.38 -9.46 0.84
N PHE A 157 9.04 -9.09 -0.25
CA PHE A 157 9.15 -7.69 -0.65
C PHE A 157 7.78 -7.06 -0.82
N PHE A 158 6.88 -7.71 -1.57
CA PHE A 158 5.51 -7.20 -1.77
C PHE A 158 4.69 -7.16 -0.48
N ALA A 159 4.92 -8.07 0.46
CA ALA A 159 4.31 -7.99 1.78
C ALA A 159 4.79 -6.73 2.54
N PHE A 160 6.10 -6.54 2.67
CA PHE A 160 6.63 -5.40 3.43
C PHE A 160 6.31 -4.04 2.82
N ILE A 161 6.36 -3.92 1.47
CA ILE A 161 5.99 -2.68 0.82
C ILE A 161 4.49 -2.37 0.98
N SER A 162 3.63 -3.41 1.07
CA SER A 162 2.21 -3.24 1.39
C SER A 162 2.01 -2.73 2.82
N LEU A 163 2.75 -3.26 3.78
CA LEU A 163 2.73 -2.76 5.16
C LEU A 163 3.24 -1.32 5.24
N PHE A 164 4.30 -1.00 4.50
CA PHE A 164 4.81 0.37 4.40
C PHE A 164 3.76 1.33 3.80
N ALA A 165 3.08 0.92 2.73
CA ALA A 165 2.02 1.70 2.11
C ALA A 165 0.85 1.97 3.07
N PHE A 166 0.47 0.97 3.89
CA PHE A 166 -0.49 1.16 4.97
C PHE A 166 -0.04 2.25 5.93
N GLY A 167 1.19 2.18 6.45
CA GLY A 167 1.73 3.19 7.37
C GLY A 167 1.75 4.59 6.75
N MET A 168 2.20 4.73 5.49
CA MET A 168 2.22 6.01 4.79
C MET A 168 0.83 6.61 4.60
N LEU A 169 -0.15 5.81 4.18
CA LEU A 169 -1.52 6.29 4.00
C LEU A 169 -2.17 6.63 5.33
N THR A 170 -1.95 5.83 6.37
CA THR A 170 -2.45 6.12 7.73
C THR A 170 -1.88 7.44 8.25
N LEU A 171 -0.57 7.68 8.05
CA LEU A 171 0.08 8.93 8.45
C LEU A 171 -0.58 10.15 7.81
N VAL A 172 -0.92 10.07 6.52
CA VAL A 172 -1.53 11.19 5.78
C VAL A 172 -2.95 11.49 6.25
N VAL A 173 -3.72 10.47 6.63
CA VAL A 173 -5.14 10.62 7.01
C VAL A 173 -5.36 10.77 8.51
N SER A 174 -4.35 10.58 9.36
CA SER A 174 -4.50 10.65 10.82
C SER A 174 -4.80 12.07 11.31
N ASP A 175 -5.72 12.21 12.27
CA ASP A 175 -6.11 13.49 12.87
C ASP A 175 -5.28 13.86 14.10
N ASN A 176 -4.63 12.89 14.73
CA ASN A 176 -3.88 13.10 15.97
C ASN A 176 -2.68 12.15 16.09
N ILE A 177 -1.79 12.49 17.04
CA ILE A 177 -0.57 11.73 17.31
C ILE A 177 -0.89 10.28 17.75
N LEU A 178 -1.98 10.06 18.45
CA LEU A 178 -2.38 8.71 18.89
C LEU A 178 -2.70 7.82 17.69
N THR A 179 -3.50 8.32 16.74
CA THR A 179 -3.82 7.59 15.49
C THR A 179 -2.56 7.28 14.67
N LEU A 180 -1.55 8.13 14.77
CA LEU A 180 -0.27 7.95 14.07
C LEU A 180 0.54 6.77 14.63
N PHE A 181 0.44 6.48 15.95
CA PHE A 181 1.22 5.44 16.62
C PHE A 181 0.49 4.11 16.80
N VAL A 182 -0.79 4.03 16.49
CA VAL A 182 -1.61 2.81 16.56
C VAL A 182 -1.61 2.07 15.25
#